data_addcd65c67fa814271375ecd4f1cee4d
#
_entry.id   addcd65c67fa814271375ecd4f1cee4d
#
_cell.length_a   1.000
_cell.length_b   1.000
_cell.length_c   1.000
_cell.angle_alpha   90.00
_cell.angle_beta   90.00
_cell.angle_gamma   90.00
#
_symmetry.space_group_name_H-M   'P 1'
#
loop_
_entity.id
_entity.type
_entity.pdbx_description
1 polymer ?
#
loop_
_entity_poly.entity_id
_entity_poly.type
_entity_poly.pdbx_seq_one_letter_code
_entity_poly.pdbx_strand_id
1 'polypeptide(L)'
;MTRKSDKELAFLQDLFIAPDWGERFAELIDEHVELPKEGKAIYLGSGTGGHAMAMHERAGDKLELLCVDENPECTELARAKATATNEQLTFDTAPLDKLNSNDNSFDLVIGNASLVSRQRTRAMFSELVRVAAPGATIALTLPTASSFGEFFSIYWEAIHNNGLIDHEPGVEQLITELPTVSDVEQMAEDEGLRDVQSWTRIEEFDFESGEQFLNSPLVAEFLMQDWLALVPEDKRAGLFSEIYRLINEERHEAEFALSVKATLIVGQKAPIH
;
A
#
# COMPACT_ATOMS: atom_id res chain seq x y z
N MET A 1 17.97 -10.62 10.48
CA MET A 1 17.91 -9.14 10.35
C MET A 1 17.33 -8.58 11.64
N THR A 2 17.92 -7.51 12.20
CA THR A 2 17.36 -6.84 13.38
C THR A 2 16.15 -6.01 12.91
N ARG A 3 14.99 -6.19 13.55
CA ARG A 3 13.78 -5.42 13.20
C ARG A 3 14.05 -3.93 13.47
N LYS A 4 13.77 -3.08 12.48
CA LYS A 4 13.88 -1.62 12.62
C LYS A 4 12.82 -1.09 13.57
N SER A 5 13.15 0.01 14.25
CA SER A 5 12.20 0.78 15.06
C SER A 5 11.20 1.51 14.17
N ASP A 6 10.03 1.86 14.74
CA ASP A 6 9.00 2.63 14.04
C ASP A 6 9.55 3.96 13.49
N LYS A 7 10.48 4.58 14.22
CA LYS A 7 11.16 5.80 13.78
C LYS A 7 12.04 5.58 12.56
N GLU A 8 12.83 4.51 12.54
CA GLU A 8 13.65 4.16 11.37
C GLU A 8 12.77 3.85 10.16
N LEU A 9 11.67 3.11 10.36
CA LEU A 9 10.69 2.81 9.30
C LEU A 9 10.03 4.10 8.78
N ALA A 10 9.66 5.05 9.63
CA ALA A 10 9.09 6.32 9.21
C ALA A 10 10.07 7.14 8.36
N PHE A 11 11.35 7.19 8.71
CA PHE A 11 12.37 7.83 7.89
C PHE A 11 12.57 7.14 6.54
N LEU A 12 12.59 5.80 6.51
CA LEU A 12 12.69 5.06 5.26
C LEU A 12 11.45 5.30 4.38
N GLN A 13 10.29 5.30 4.99
CA GLN A 13 9.04 5.60 4.27
C GLN A 13 9.06 7.00 3.66
N ASP A 14 9.52 7.99 4.39
CA ASP A 14 9.58 9.38 3.91
C ASP A 14 10.58 9.59 2.78
N LEU A 15 11.77 8.99 2.90
CA LEU A 15 12.87 9.27 1.99
C LEU A 15 12.91 8.37 0.75
N PHE A 16 12.37 7.14 0.85
CA PHE A 16 12.53 6.13 -0.20
C PHE A 16 11.23 5.53 -0.70
N ILE A 17 10.19 5.44 0.17
CA ILE A 17 8.94 4.80 -0.22
C ILE A 17 7.95 5.82 -0.76
N ALA A 18 7.73 6.92 -0.04
CA ALA A 18 6.76 7.94 -0.44
C ALA A 18 7.07 8.57 -1.81
N PRO A 19 8.34 8.95 -2.15
CA PRO A 19 8.64 9.63 -3.41
C PRO A 19 8.71 8.71 -4.64
N ASP A 20 8.61 7.40 -4.48
CA ASP A 20 8.63 6.45 -5.61
C ASP A 20 7.41 5.53 -5.54
N TRP A 21 7.43 4.51 -4.69
CA TRP A 21 6.30 3.59 -4.53
C TRP A 21 4.98 4.31 -4.18
N GLY A 22 5.03 5.21 -3.19
CA GLY A 22 3.85 5.96 -2.73
C GLY A 22 3.27 6.86 -3.81
N GLU A 23 4.13 7.56 -4.56
CA GLU A 23 3.73 8.49 -5.61
C GLU A 23 2.97 7.80 -6.73
N ARG A 24 3.39 6.60 -7.17
CA ARG A 24 2.73 5.84 -8.23
C ARG A 24 1.28 5.45 -7.89
N PHE A 25 1.00 5.14 -6.61
CA PHE A 25 -0.37 4.91 -6.15
C PHE A 25 -1.14 6.21 -5.93
N ALA A 26 -0.46 7.28 -5.49
CA ALA A 26 -1.04 8.60 -5.29
C ALA A 26 -1.50 9.24 -6.60
N GLU A 27 -0.73 9.10 -7.68
CA GLU A 27 -1.09 9.60 -9.02
C GLU A 27 -2.44 9.05 -9.51
N LEU A 28 -2.76 7.77 -9.24
CA LEU A 28 -4.07 7.22 -9.59
C LEU A 28 -5.21 7.94 -8.86
N ILE A 29 -4.99 8.30 -7.58
CA ILE A 29 -5.96 9.10 -6.82
C ILE A 29 -6.10 10.48 -7.45
N ASP A 30 -4.98 11.14 -7.75
CA ASP A 30 -4.95 12.50 -8.30
C ASP A 30 -5.62 12.62 -9.67
N GLU A 31 -5.53 11.57 -10.48
CA GLU A 31 -6.14 11.54 -11.82
C GLU A 31 -7.64 11.23 -11.81
N HIS A 32 -8.13 10.47 -10.83
CA HIS A 32 -9.47 9.88 -10.91
C HIS A 32 -10.37 10.23 -9.74
N VAL A 33 -9.87 10.87 -8.68
CA VAL A 33 -10.68 11.27 -7.53
C VAL A 33 -10.85 12.78 -7.52
N GLU A 34 -12.09 13.23 -7.67
CA GLU A 34 -12.42 14.65 -7.53
C GLU A 34 -12.40 15.05 -6.05
N LEU A 35 -11.60 16.08 -5.73
CA LEU A 35 -11.53 16.61 -4.38
C LEU A 35 -12.70 17.57 -4.14
N PRO A 36 -13.50 17.38 -3.07
CA PRO A 36 -14.53 18.35 -2.68
C PRO A 36 -13.85 19.65 -2.25
N LYS A 37 -14.48 20.79 -2.57
CA LYS A 37 -13.98 22.12 -2.19
C LYS A 37 -14.26 22.50 -0.73
N GLU A 38 -15.13 21.77 -0.07
CA GLU A 38 -15.51 21.92 1.34
C GLU A 38 -16.05 20.60 1.86
N GLY A 39 -16.11 20.44 3.18
CA GLY A 39 -16.59 19.23 3.82
C GLY A 39 -15.49 18.51 4.58
N LYS A 40 -15.69 17.20 4.81
CA LYS A 40 -14.78 16.37 5.60
C LYS A 40 -14.23 15.22 4.77
N ALA A 41 -12.92 15.10 4.78
CA ALA A 41 -12.23 13.96 4.16
C ALA A 41 -11.37 13.22 5.19
N ILE A 42 -11.18 11.93 4.96
CA ILE A 42 -10.25 11.11 5.71
C ILE A 42 -9.34 10.32 4.76
N TYR A 43 -8.06 10.25 5.11
CA TYR A 43 -7.05 9.51 4.36
C TYR A 43 -6.35 8.48 5.24
N LEU A 44 -6.63 7.19 5.01
CA LEU A 44 -6.04 6.06 5.73
C LEU A 44 -4.80 5.55 5.02
N GLY A 45 -3.76 5.21 5.79
CA GLY A 45 -2.47 4.84 5.24
C GLY A 45 -1.75 6.04 4.62
N SER A 46 -1.89 7.21 5.24
CA SER A 46 -1.34 8.47 4.76
C SER A 46 0.19 8.58 4.89
N GLY A 47 0.81 7.63 5.59
CA GLY A 47 2.25 7.61 5.83
C GLY A 47 2.74 8.90 6.48
N THR A 48 3.80 9.47 5.90
CA THR A 48 4.40 10.74 6.38
C THR A 48 3.71 11.99 5.81
N GLY A 49 2.50 11.86 5.26
CA GLY A 49 1.58 12.94 4.94
C GLY A 49 1.88 13.74 3.65
N GLY A 50 2.90 13.39 2.88
CA GLY A 50 3.29 14.18 1.71
C GLY A 50 2.17 14.36 0.69
N HIS A 51 1.55 13.26 0.25
CA HIS A 51 0.42 13.31 -0.69
C HIS A 51 -0.81 14.00 -0.08
N ALA A 52 -1.13 13.74 1.19
CA ALA A 52 -2.25 14.38 1.87
C ALA A 52 -2.10 15.91 1.94
N MET A 53 -0.89 16.42 2.18
CA MET A 53 -0.60 17.87 2.13
C MET A 53 -0.79 18.43 0.73
N ALA A 54 -0.27 17.77 -0.32
CA ALA A 54 -0.46 18.18 -1.70
C ALA A 54 -1.96 18.17 -2.12
N MET A 55 -2.74 17.20 -1.65
CA MET A 55 -4.19 17.16 -1.86
C MET A 55 -4.90 18.33 -1.17
N HIS A 56 -4.55 18.62 0.09
CA HIS A 56 -5.13 19.72 0.86
C HIS A 56 -4.82 21.08 0.24
N GLU A 57 -3.59 21.31 -0.22
CA GLU A 57 -3.20 22.53 -0.95
C GLU A 57 -4.08 22.75 -2.19
N ARG A 58 -4.39 21.67 -2.95
CA ARG A 58 -5.26 21.75 -4.14
C ARG A 58 -6.74 21.93 -3.81
N ALA A 59 -7.23 21.33 -2.72
CA ALA A 59 -8.63 21.42 -2.30
C ALA A 59 -8.94 22.78 -1.62
N GLY A 60 -7.97 23.31 -0.88
CA GLY A 60 -8.07 24.55 -0.10
C GLY A 60 -8.60 24.35 1.32
N ASP A 61 -8.49 25.40 2.12
CA ASP A 61 -8.71 25.40 3.59
C ASP A 61 -10.12 25.03 4.09
N LYS A 62 -11.09 24.91 3.17
CA LYS A 62 -12.47 24.53 3.55
C LYS A 62 -12.69 23.01 3.60
N LEU A 63 -11.71 22.23 3.13
CA LEU A 63 -11.74 20.80 3.27
C LEU A 63 -11.03 20.40 4.58
N GLU A 64 -11.78 19.92 5.55
CA GLU A 64 -11.22 19.35 6.77
C GLU A 64 -10.65 17.95 6.45
N LEU A 65 -9.33 17.81 6.41
CA LEU A 65 -8.68 16.52 6.09
C LEU A 65 -8.06 15.91 7.35
N LEU A 66 -8.56 14.72 7.72
CA LEU A 66 -7.98 13.85 8.74
C LEU A 66 -7.10 12.79 8.08
N CYS A 67 -5.84 12.72 8.46
CA CYS A 67 -4.87 11.72 8.00
C CYS A 67 -4.64 10.68 9.09
N VAL A 68 -4.71 9.40 8.75
CA VAL A 68 -4.53 8.30 9.71
C VAL A 68 -3.45 7.35 9.22
N ASP A 69 -2.53 7.01 10.10
CA ASP A 69 -1.52 5.97 9.86
C ASP A 69 -1.31 5.11 11.11
N GLU A 70 -0.81 3.88 10.94
CA GLU A 70 -0.56 2.96 12.06
C GLU A 70 0.77 3.23 12.76
N ASN A 71 1.74 3.81 12.04
CA ASN A 71 3.03 4.14 12.61
C ASN A 71 2.98 5.52 13.28
N PRO A 72 3.10 5.61 14.62
CA PRO A 72 3.05 6.87 15.34
C PRO A 72 4.16 7.85 14.93
N GLU A 73 5.31 7.34 14.50
CA GLU A 73 6.42 8.19 14.05
C GLU A 73 6.15 8.77 12.64
N CYS A 74 5.39 8.07 11.78
CA CYS A 74 4.90 8.63 10.53
C CYS A 74 3.96 9.81 10.79
N THR A 75 3.00 9.65 11.69
CA THR A 75 2.06 10.72 12.05
C THR A 75 2.74 11.89 12.73
N GLU A 76 3.77 11.68 13.57
CA GLU A 76 4.57 12.76 14.17
C GLU A 76 5.38 13.52 13.11
N LEU A 77 6.01 12.81 12.18
CA LEU A 77 6.74 13.42 11.07
C LEU A 77 5.82 14.22 10.14
N ALA A 78 4.65 13.67 9.82
CA ALA A 78 3.63 14.36 9.04
C ALA A 78 3.14 15.65 9.73
N ARG A 79 2.89 15.59 11.04
CA ARG A 79 2.49 16.75 11.86
C ARG A 79 3.57 17.84 11.89
N ALA A 80 4.84 17.44 11.99
CA ALA A 80 5.96 18.37 11.94
C ALA A 80 6.07 19.08 10.59
N LYS A 81 5.89 18.35 9.48
CA LYS A 81 5.88 18.91 8.11
C LYS A 81 4.72 19.90 7.93
N ALA A 82 3.48 19.50 8.26
CA ALA A 82 2.31 20.37 8.15
C ALA A 82 2.47 21.65 8.98
N THR A 83 3.07 21.56 10.18
CA THR A 83 3.38 22.74 10.99
C THR A 83 4.40 23.66 10.31
N ALA A 84 5.42 23.08 9.67
CA ALA A 84 6.46 23.85 8.98
C ALA A 84 5.94 24.57 7.73
N THR A 85 4.93 24.02 7.05
CA THR A 85 4.28 24.58 5.85
C THR A 85 3.02 25.39 6.20
N ASN A 86 2.64 25.47 7.47
CA ASN A 86 1.42 26.11 7.96
C ASN A 86 0.13 25.51 7.38
N GLU A 87 0.14 24.21 7.10
CA GLU A 87 -1.01 23.45 6.63
C GLU A 87 -1.94 23.05 7.79
N GLN A 88 -3.26 23.16 7.57
CA GLN A 88 -4.27 22.86 8.58
C GLN A 88 -4.83 21.44 8.44
N LEU A 89 -3.95 20.44 8.54
CA LEU A 89 -4.34 19.04 8.55
C LEU A 89 -4.35 18.47 9.97
N THR A 90 -5.23 17.50 10.17
CA THR A 90 -5.27 16.71 11.41
C THR A 90 -4.67 15.32 11.16
N PHE A 91 -3.84 14.87 12.11
CA PHE A 91 -3.21 13.55 12.03
C PHE A 91 -3.56 12.72 13.27
N ASP A 92 -3.96 11.47 13.06
CA ASP A 92 -4.24 10.50 14.14
C ASP A 92 -3.47 9.19 13.89
N THR A 93 -3.20 8.47 14.97
CA THR A 93 -2.55 7.15 14.93
C THR A 93 -3.57 6.11 15.36
N ALA A 94 -3.95 5.22 14.43
CA ALA A 94 -4.90 4.16 14.71
C ALA A 94 -4.68 2.97 13.76
N PRO A 95 -5.10 1.75 14.15
CA PRO A 95 -5.19 0.63 13.21
C PRO A 95 -6.14 0.99 12.07
N LEU A 96 -5.71 0.71 10.81
CA LEU A 96 -6.48 1.08 9.62
C LEU A 96 -7.78 0.27 9.44
N ASP A 97 -7.89 -0.85 10.16
CA ASP A 97 -9.07 -1.72 10.23
C ASP A 97 -9.93 -1.48 11.47
N LYS A 98 -9.62 -0.45 12.27
CA LYS A 98 -10.39 -0.07 13.46
C LYS A 98 -10.15 1.40 13.83
N LEU A 99 -10.89 2.29 13.21
CA LEU A 99 -10.76 3.72 13.44
C LEU A 99 -11.54 4.22 14.66
N ASN A 100 -11.03 5.30 15.27
CA ASN A 100 -11.74 6.02 16.34
C ASN A 100 -12.84 6.96 15.81
N SER A 101 -12.99 7.08 14.49
CA SER A 101 -13.99 7.96 13.87
C SER A 101 -15.40 7.38 13.93
N ASN A 102 -16.39 8.26 14.03
CA ASN A 102 -17.80 7.87 14.00
C ASN A 102 -18.23 7.37 12.62
N ASP A 103 -19.31 6.58 12.59
CA ASP A 103 -19.94 6.17 11.35
C ASP A 103 -20.47 7.39 10.57
N ASN A 104 -20.48 7.29 9.24
CA ASN A 104 -21.12 8.27 8.35
C ASN A 104 -20.64 9.72 8.56
N SER A 105 -19.31 9.91 8.72
CA SER A 105 -18.74 11.19 9.13
C SER A 105 -17.97 11.94 8.05
N PHE A 106 -17.63 11.30 6.93
CA PHE A 106 -16.75 11.89 5.92
C PHE A 106 -17.41 11.85 4.52
N ASP A 107 -17.24 12.95 3.78
CA ASP A 107 -17.76 13.13 2.42
C ASP A 107 -16.83 12.53 1.36
N LEU A 108 -15.53 12.42 1.68
CA LEU A 108 -14.52 11.74 0.89
C LEU A 108 -13.68 10.84 1.80
N VAL A 109 -13.54 9.57 1.40
CA VAL A 109 -12.78 8.58 2.17
C VAL A 109 -11.75 7.93 1.25
N ILE A 110 -10.48 8.09 1.57
CA ILE A 110 -9.36 7.55 0.79
C ILE A 110 -8.61 6.53 1.64
N GLY A 111 -8.28 5.40 1.04
CA GLY A 111 -7.40 4.37 1.61
C GLY A 111 -6.22 4.08 0.70
N ASN A 112 -5.02 4.10 1.25
CA ASN A 112 -3.84 3.57 0.60
C ASN A 112 -3.46 2.24 1.24
N ALA A 113 -3.82 1.14 0.57
CA ALA A 113 -3.49 -0.21 1.00
C ALA A 113 -2.31 -0.80 0.22
N SER A 114 -1.47 0.02 -0.40
CA SER A 114 -0.36 -0.43 -1.23
C SER A 114 0.69 -1.26 -0.48
N LEU A 115 0.82 -1.05 0.84
CA LEU A 115 1.71 -1.78 1.74
C LEU A 115 0.95 -2.44 2.92
N VAL A 116 -0.37 -2.48 2.86
CA VAL A 116 -1.20 -3.19 3.86
C VAL A 116 -1.24 -4.68 3.51
N SER A 117 -1.06 -5.53 4.52
CA SER A 117 -1.13 -6.98 4.31
C SER A 117 -2.51 -7.38 3.78
N ARG A 118 -2.52 -8.36 2.88
CA ARG A 118 -3.72 -8.81 2.16
C ARG A 118 -4.85 -9.25 3.07
N GLN A 119 -4.49 -9.92 4.17
CA GLN A 119 -5.46 -10.40 5.17
C GLN A 119 -6.23 -9.25 5.84
N ARG A 120 -5.65 -8.05 5.86
CA ARG A 120 -6.24 -6.86 6.49
C ARG A 120 -6.94 -5.92 5.51
N THR A 121 -6.68 -6.05 4.20
CA THR A 121 -7.24 -5.14 3.18
C THR A 121 -8.77 -5.10 3.22
N ARG A 122 -9.44 -6.26 3.36
CA ARG A 122 -10.91 -6.31 3.44
C ARG A 122 -11.44 -5.60 4.69
N ALA A 123 -10.82 -5.82 5.85
CA ALA A 123 -11.23 -5.18 7.10
C ALA A 123 -11.00 -3.66 7.05
N MET A 124 -9.89 -3.20 6.47
CA MET A 124 -9.64 -1.79 6.19
C MET A 124 -10.73 -1.21 5.27
N PHE A 125 -11.09 -1.93 4.20
CA PHE A 125 -12.13 -1.46 3.28
C PHE A 125 -13.50 -1.31 3.97
N SER A 126 -13.89 -2.26 4.80
CA SER A 126 -15.13 -2.15 5.60
C SER A 126 -15.11 -0.93 6.52
N GLU A 127 -13.95 -0.56 7.08
CA GLU A 127 -13.81 0.67 7.87
C GLU A 127 -13.94 1.94 7.01
N LEU A 128 -13.38 1.96 5.79
CA LEU A 128 -13.61 3.06 4.85
C LEU A 128 -15.11 3.26 4.59
N VAL A 129 -15.82 2.16 4.34
CA VAL A 129 -17.27 2.20 4.10
C VAL A 129 -18.04 2.65 5.35
N ARG A 130 -17.66 2.17 6.53
CA ARG A 130 -18.30 2.55 7.80
C ARG A 130 -18.25 4.05 8.06
N VAL A 131 -17.07 4.66 7.90
CA VAL A 131 -16.87 6.09 8.22
C VAL A 131 -17.38 7.03 7.13
N ALA A 132 -17.56 6.55 5.90
CA ALA A 132 -18.09 7.32 4.80
C ALA A 132 -19.55 7.73 5.05
N ALA A 133 -19.90 8.99 4.80
CA ALA A 133 -21.28 9.47 4.83
C ALA A 133 -22.10 8.89 3.67
N PRO A 134 -23.43 8.82 3.78
CA PRO A 134 -24.28 8.45 2.65
C PRO A 134 -24.06 9.38 1.44
N GLY A 135 -23.77 8.81 0.29
CA GLY A 135 -23.39 9.55 -0.93
C GLY A 135 -21.92 9.95 -1.02
N ALA A 136 -21.11 9.66 0.00
CA ALA A 136 -19.67 9.94 -0.01
C ALA A 136 -18.94 9.12 -1.06
N THR A 137 -17.87 9.69 -1.61
CA THR A 137 -16.92 8.99 -2.47
C THR A 137 -15.92 8.21 -1.63
N ILE A 138 -15.72 6.95 -1.97
CA ILE A 138 -14.72 6.06 -1.36
C ILE A 138 -13.73 5.64 -2.42
N ALA A 139 -12.45 5.80 -2.14
CA ALA A 139 -11.33 5.43 -3.00
C ALA A 139 -10.35 4.54 -2.24
N LEU A 140 -9.90 3.43 -2.86
CA LEU A 140 -8.90 2.54 -2.30
C LEU A 140 -7.85 2.23 -3.35
N THR A 141 -6.57 2.41 -3.03
CA THR A 141 -5.46 1.92 -3.84
C THR A 141 -4.82 0.69 -3.23
N LEU A 142 -4.48 -0.30 -4.08
CA LEU A 142 -3.85 -1.55 -3.67
C LEU A 142 -3.14 -2.24 -4.84
N PRO A 143 -2.17 -3.14 -4.58
CA PRO A 143 -1.66 -4.06 -5.58
C PRO A 143 -2.71 -5.12 -5.93
N THR A 144 -2.83 -5.47 -7.22
CA THR A 144 -3.73 -6.54 -7.67
C THR A 144 -2.99 -7.70 -8.33
N ALA A 145 -3.71 -8.76 -8.64
CA ALA A 145 -3.18 -10.01 -9.20
C ALA A 145 -2.24 -9.78 -10.39
N SER A 146 -1.24 -10.59 -10.51
CA SER A 146 -0.09 -10.52 -11.42
C SER A 146 0.95 -9.43 -11.05
N SER A 147 0.92 -8.87 -9.84
CA SER A 147 2.04 -8.10 -9.29
C SER A 147 3.15 -9.04 -8.82
N PHE A 148 4.40 -8.57 -8.92
CA PHE A 148 5.60 -9.25 -8.41
C PHE A 148 5.92 -10.60 -9.07
N GLY A 149 5.39 -10.85 -10.26
CA GLY A 149 5.56 -12.14 -10.96
C GLY A 149 7.02 -12.51 -11.20
N GLU A 150 7.87 -11.53 -11.52
CA GLU A 150 9.29 -11.69 -11.75
C GLU A 150 10.00 -12.20 -10.49
N PHE A 151 9.71 -11.58 -9.34
CA PHE A 151 10.25 -12.01 -8.07
C PHE A 151 9.73 -13.39 -7.66
N PHE A 152 8.44 -13.64 -7.78
CA PHE A 152 7.87 -14.92 -7.37
C PHE A 152 8.36 -16.09 -8.20
N SER A 153 8.68 -15.90 -9.48
CA SER A 153 9.32 -16.92 -10.32
C SER A 153 10.70 -17.30 -9.78
N ILE A 154 11.53 -16.31 -9.45
CA ILE A 154 12.85 -16.50 -8.83
C ILE A 154 12.72 -17.12 -7.43
N TYR A 155 11.76 -16.66 -6.66
CA TYR A 155 11.52 -17.15 -5.31
C TYR A 155 11.11 -18.63 -5.30
N TRP A 156 10.25 -19.04 -6.24
CA TRP A 156 9.86 -20.42 -6.45
C TRP A 156 11.07 -21.31 -6.75
N GLU A 157 11.91 -20.89 -7.67
CA GLU A 157 13.13 -21.61 -8.02
C GLU A 157 14.11 -21.66 -6.82
N ALA A 158 14.27 -20.57 -6.09
CA ALA A 158 15.12 -20.52 -4.91
C ALA A 158 14.65 -21.46 -3.80
N ILE A 159 13.33 -21.56 -3.55
CA ILE A 159 12.72 -22.53 -2.62
C ILE A 159 13.07 -23.97 -3.05
N HIS A 160 12.91 -24.26 -4.33
CA HIS A 160 13.20 -25.60 -4.87
C HIS A 160 14.69 -25.96 -4.72
N ASN A 161 15.59 -25.07 -5.11
CA ASN A 161 17.04 -25.28 -5.05
C ASN A 161 17.57 -25.43 -3.62
N ASN A 162 16.91 -24.83 -2.62
CA ASN A 162 17.25 -24.99 -1.21
C ASN A 162 16.57 -26.19 -0.54
N GLY A 163 15.84 -27.01 -1.28
CA GLY A 163 15.14 -28.18 -0.75
C GLY A 163 14.00 -27.82 0.22
N LEU A 164 13.41 -26.63 0.06
CA LEU A 164 12.32 -26.12 0.87
C LEU A 164 10.93 -26.42 0.24
N ILE A 165 10.80 -27.56 -0.42
CA ILE A 165 9.62 -27.99 -1.18
C ILE A 165 8.34 -28.00 -0.30
N ASP A 166 8.47 -28.31 0.98
CA ASP A 166 7.34 -28.28 1.92
C ASP A 166 6.73 -26.86 2.09
N HIS A 167 7.43 -25.81 1.63
CA HIS A 167 6.99 -24.41 1.66
C HIS A 167 6.44 -23.92 0.32
N GLU A 168 6.50 -24.71 -0.75
CA GLU A 168 5.93 -24.36 -2.08
C GLU A 168 4.46 -23.95 -2.03
N PRO A 169 3.55 -24.63 -1.27
CA PRO A 169 2.17 -24.20 -1.15
C PRO A 169 2.02 -22.79 -0.59
N GLY A 170 2.93 -22.36 0.29
CA GLY A 170 2.93 -21.00 0.83
C GLY A 170 3.32 -19.96 -0.23
N VAL A 171 4.27 -20.28 -1.09
CA VAL A 171 4.64 -19.39 -2.22
C VAL A 171 3.52 -19.33 -3.24
N GLU A 172 2.89 -20.47 -3.58
CA GLU A 172 1.70 -20.50 -4.44
C GLU A 172 0.58 -19.62 -3.85
N GLN A 173 0.37 -19.70 -2.54
CA GLN A 173 -0.56 -18.83 -1.84
C GLN A 173 -0.19 -17.36 -2.00
N LEU A 174 1.08 -16.97 -1.83
CA LEU A 174 1.56 -15.59 -2.02
C LEU A 174 1.26 -15.07 -3.44
N ILE A 175 1.42 -15.90 -4.46
CA ILE A 175 1.17 -15.55 -5.86
C ILE A 175 -0.34 -15.36 -6.12
N THR A 176 -1.16 -16.24 -5.55
CA THR A 176 -2.61 -16.32 -5.85
C THR A 176 -3.48 -15.49 -4.91
N GLU A 177 -2.96 -15.03 -3.78
CA GLU A 177 -3.75 -14.28 -2.79
C GLU A 177 -4.03 -12.83 -3.17
N LEU A 178 -3.24 -12.21 -4.06
CA LEU A 178 -3.57 -10.86 -4.52
C LEU A 178 -4.90 -10.89 -5.28
N PRO A 179 -5.86 -10.04 -4.90
CA PRO A 179 -7.16 -10.03 -5.53
C PRO A 179 -7.04 -9.60 -7.00
N THR A 180 -7.85 -10.15 -7.87
CA THR A 180 -8.03 -9.60 -9.20
C THR A 180 -8.77 -8.26 -9.12
N VAL A 181 -8.74 -7.46 -10.19
CA VAL A 181 -9.53 -6.23 -10.28
C VAL A 181 -11.02 -6.53 -10.05
N SER A 182 -11.53 -7.60 -10.67
CA SER A 182 -12.93 -8.02 -10.50
C SER A 182 -13.26 -8.43 -9.06
N ASP A 183 -12.32 -9.05 -8.33
CA ASP A 183 -12.55 -9.38 -6.90
C ASP A 183 -12.66 -8.11 -6.06
N VAL A 184 -11.88 -7.07 -6.38
CA VAL A 184 -11.93 -5.78 -5.66
C VAL A 184 -13.21 -5.01 -6.00
N GLU A 185 -13.62 -5.01 -7.27
CA GLU A 185 -14.91 -4.42 -7.69
C GLU A 185 -16.08 -5.13 -6.99
N GLN A 186 -16.09 -6.47 -6.97
CA GLN A 186 -17.11 -7.24 -6.29
C GLN A 186 -17.13 -6.96 -4.77
N MET A 187 -15.94 -6.86 -4.15
CA MET A 187 -15.83 -6.49 -2.73
C MET A 187 -16.48 -5.13 -2.46
N ALA A 188 -16.28 -4.14 -3.34
CA ALA A 188 -16.87 -2.83 -3.20
C ALA A 188 -18.41 -2.86 -3.36
N GLU A 189 -18.92 -3.62 -4.31
CA GLU A 189 -20.36 -3.82 -4.51
C GLU A 189 -21.01 -4.57 -3.33
N ASP A 190 -20.34 -5.60 -2.80
CA ASP A 190 -20.79 -6.37 -1.63
C ASP A 190 -20.91 -5.50 -0.36
N GLU A 191 -20.03 -4.51 -0.20
CA GLU A 191 -20.07 -3.51 0.88
C GLU A 191 -21.10 -2.38 0.60
N GLY A 192 -21.84 -2.48 -0.51
CA GLY A 192 -22.94 -1.58 -0.84
C GLY A 192 -22.55 -0.31 -1.58
N LEU A 193 -21.37 -0.26 -2.17
CA LEU A 193 -21.00 0.85 -3.06
C LEU A 193 -21.76 0.76 -4.39
N ARG A 194 -22.01 1.93 -4.98
CA ARG A 194 -22.60 2.11 -6.31
C ARG A 194 -21.62 2.83 -7.22
N ASP A 195 -21.85 2.75 -8.52
CA ASP A 195 -21.05 3.42 -9.54
C ASP A 195 -19.55 3.08 -9.41
N VAL A 196 -19.30 1.81 -9.11
CA VAL A 196 -17.94 1.29 -8.90
C VAL A 196 -17.16 1.36 -10.21
N GLN A 197 -15.98 1.98 -10.16
CA GLN A 197 -15.03 2.10 -11.26
C GLN A 197 -13.64 1.73 -10.77
N SER A 198 -12.82 1.20 -11.67
CA SER A 198 -11.44 0.84 -11.36
C SER A 198 -10.48 1.28 -12.45
N TRP A 199 -9.27 1.64 -12.07
CA TRP A 199 -8.15 1.96 -12.95
C TRP A 199 -6.93 1.20 -12.49
N THR A 200 -6.19 0.64 -13.43
CA THR A 200 -4.97 -0.13 -13.16
C THR A 200 -3.83 0.38 -14.03
N ARG A 201 -2.69 0.58 -13.41
CA ARG A 201 -1.43 0.91 -14.08
C ARG A 201 -0.37 -0.14 -13.71
N ILE A 202 0.44 -0.55 -14.69
CA ILE A 202 1.61 -1.38 -14.42
C ILE A 202 2.76 -0.43 -14.14
N GLU A 203 3.32 -0.55 -12.95
CA GLU A 203 4.48 0.20 -12.51
C GLU A 203 5.67 -0.74 -12.37
N GLU A 204 6.85 -0.27 -12.79
CA GLU A 204 8.09 -1.04 -12.78
C GLU A 204 9.12 -0.34 -11.90
N PHE A 205 9.85 -1.14 -11.13
CA PHE A 205 10.94 -0.72 -10.26
C PHE A 205 12.19 -1.49 -10.65
N ASP A 206 13.19 -0.78 -11.16
CA ASP A 206 14.41 -1.35 -11.70
C ASP A 206 15.52 -1.46 -10.66
N PHE A 207 16.23 -2.58 -10.67
CA PHE A 207 17.34 -2.85 -9.77
C PHE A 207 18.56 -3.32 -10.56
N GLU A 208 19.69 -2.68 -10.31
CA GLU A 208 20.96 -2.99 -11.00
C GLU A 208 21.54 -4.35 -10.61
N SER A 209 21.11 -4.95 -9.49
CA SER A 209 21.62 -6.22 -9.00
C SER A 209 20.68 -6.86 -7.98
N GLY A 210 20.83 -8.19 -7.77
CA GLY A 210 20.17 -8.89 -6.67
C GLY A 210 20.53 -8.31 -5.30
N GLU A 211 21.72 -7.75 -5.12
CA GLU A 211 22.11 -7.06 -3.89
C GLU A 211 21.30 -5.76 -3.71
N GLN A 212 21.18 -4.95 -4.75
CA GLN A 212 20.38 -3.72 -4.70
C GLN A 212 18.92 -4.04 -4.44
N PHE A 213 18.35 -5.06 -5.09
CA PHE A 213 16.98 -5.52 -4.87
C PHE A 213 16.76 -5.91 -3.41
N LEU A 214 17.54 -6.87 -2.89
CA LEU A 214 17.36 -7.39 -1.53
C LEU A 214 17.63 -6.37 -0.42
N ASN A 215 18.48 -5.36 -0.67
CA ASN A 215 18.82 -4.31 0.29
C ASN A 215 18.01 -3.02 0.08
N SER A 216 17.18 -2.94 -0.96
CA SER A 216 16.33 -1.77 -1.14
C SER A 216 15.36 -1.62 0.04
N PRO A 217 15.13 -0.41 0.56
CA PRO A 217 14.21 -0.20 1.69
C PRO A 217 12.82 -0.77 1.44
N LEU A 218 12.28 -0.62 0.23
CA LEU A 218 10.97 -1.17 -0.15
C LEU A 218 10.91 -2.68 0.05
N VAL A 219 11.86 -3.40 -0.52
CA VAL A 219 11.89 -4.86 -0.47
C VAL A 219 12.23 -5.36 0.93
N ALA A 220 13.34 -4.87 1.50
CA ALA A 220 13.87 -5.39 2.77
C ALA A 220 12.95 -5.16 3.97
N GLU A 221 12.29 -4.00 4.03
CA GLU A 221 11.56 -3.58 5.23
C GLU A 221 10.05 -3.63 5.08
N PHE A 222 9.50 -3.55 3.85
CA PHE A 222 8.06 -3.47 3.64
C PHE A 222 7.46 -4.69 2.92
N LEU A 223 8.17 -5.31 1.98
CA LEU A 223 7.62 -6.44 1.22
C LEU A 223 8.13 -7.80 1.72
N MET A 224 9.42 -7.89 2.05
CA MET A 224 10.07 -9.17 2.35
C MET A 224 9.56 -9.84 3.63
N GLN A 225 9.03 -9.08 4.59
CA GLN A 225 8.50 -9.65 5.83
C GLN A 225 7.31 -10.59 5.55
N ASP A 226 6.39 -10.16 4.69
CA ASP A 226 5.24 -10.98 4.29
C ASP A 226 5.67 -12.15 3.40
N TRP A 227 6.59 -11.92 2.47
CA TRP A 227 7.08 -12.95 1.55
C TRP A 227 7.84 -14.08 2.25
N LEU A 228 8.54 -13.78 3.34
CA LEU A 228 9.29 -14.77 4.13
C LEU A 228 8.54 -15.31 5.36
N ALA A 229 7.31 -14.89 5.59
CA ALA A 229 6.57 -15.27 6.80
C ALA A 229 6.50 -16.79 7.01
N LEU A 230 6.45 -17.57 5.92
CA LEU A 230 6.36 -19.03 5.93
C LEU A 230 7.72 -19.74 5.92
N VAL A 231 8.83 -19.02 5.78
CA VAL A 231 10.18 -19.61 5.72
C VAL A 231 10.83 -19.58 7.09
N PRO A 232 11.28 -20.73 7.64
CA PRO A 232 12.01 -20.79 8.91
C PRO A 232 13.24 -19.87 8.93
N GLU A 233 13.48 -19.21 10.06
CA GLU A 233 14.52 -18.19 10.17
C GLU A 233 15.92 -18.74 9.85
N ASP A 234 16.22 -19.96 10.26
CA ASP A 234 17.49 -20.65 10.00
C ASP A 234 17.73 -20.97 8.52
N LYS A 235 16.68 -20.95 7.68
CA LYS A 235 16.73 -21.20 6.24
C LYS A 235 16.82 -19.93 5.39
N ARG A 236 16.46 -18.78 5.95
CA ARG A 236 16.38 -17.51 5.22
C ARG A 236 17.72 -17.08 4.61
N ALA A 237 18.84 -17.29 5.32
CA ALA A 237 20.16 -16.90 4.82
C ALA A 237 20.55 -17.66 3.52
N GLY A 238 20.30 -18.96 3.46
CA GLY A 238 20.53 -19.77 2.24
C GLY A 238 19.62 -19.34 1.11
N LEU A 239 18.34 -19.10 1.42
CA LEU A 239 17.35 -18.63 0.46
C LEU A 239 17.72 -17.26 -0.14
N PHE A 240 18.17 -16.31 0.68
CA PHE A 240 18.65 -15.00 0.20
C PHE A 240 19.86 -15.12 -0.74
N SER A 241 20.82 -16.00 -0.40
CA SER A 241 21.97 -16.23 -1.27
C SER A 241 21.57 -16.79 -2.62
N GLU A 242 20.57 -17.65 -2.65
CA GLU A 242 20.07 -18.23 -3.89
C GLU A 242 19.27 -17.23 -4.71
N ILE A 243 18.38 -16.45 -4.10
CA ILE A 243 17.66 -15.36 -4.76
C ILE A 243 18.64 -14.36 -5.39
N TYR A 244 19.67 -13.95 -4.64
CA TYR A 244 20.74 -13.09 -5.14
C TYR A 244 21.41 -13.67 -6.38
N ARG A 245 21.79 -14.97 -6.31
CA ARG A 245 22.43 -15.67 -7.44
C ARG A 245 21.53 -15.70 -8.67
N LEU A 246 20.26 -16.11 -8.50
CA LEU A 246 19.29 -16.23 -9.59
C LEU A 246 19.02 -14.88 -10.27
N ILE A 247 18.79 -13.81 -9.50
CA ILE A 247 18.60 -12.48 -10.08
C ILE A 247 19.80 -12.06 -10.91
N ASN A 248 21.03 -12.29 -10.43
CA ASN A 248 22.22 -11.90 -11.18
C ASN A 248 22.48 -12.79 -12.42
N GLU A 249 22.04 -14.06 -12.41
CA GLU A 249 22.14 -14.95 -13.55
C GLU A 249 21.09 -14.65 -14.62
N GLU A 250 19.85 -14.38 -14.25
CA GLU A 250 18.78 -14.03 -15.20
C GLU A 250 19.01 -12.68 -15.88
N ARG A 251 19.71 -11.78 -15.20
CA ARG A 251 19.89 -10.40 -15.63
C ARG A 251 20.63 -10.22 -16.97
N HIS A 252 21.52 -11.12 -17.38
CA HIS A 252 22.27 -11.10 -18.64
C HIS A 252 22.62 -9.70 -19.19
N GLU A 253 23.15 -8.81 -18.33
CA GLU A 253 23.45 -7.39 -18.64
C GLU A 253 22.23 -6.42 -18.64
N ALA A 254 21.01 -6.88 -18.31
CA ALA A 254 19.83 -6.03 -18.10
C ALA A 254 19.57 -5.78 -16.60
N GLU A 255 18.76 -4.79 -16.29
CA GLU A 255 18.27 -4.53 -14.92
C GLU A 255 17.21 -5.58 -14.54
N PHE A 256 17.10 -5.90 -13.25
CA PHE A 256 16.00 -6.70 -12.74
C PHE A 256 14.82 -5.79 -12.44
N ALA A 257 13.71 -5.99 -13.12
CA ALA A 257 12.49 -5.25 -12.91
C ALA A 257 11.56 -5.97 -11.93
N LEU A 258 10.97 -5.24 -10.99
CA LEU A 258 9.87 -5.68 -10.16
C LEU A 258 8.61 -4.94 -10.59
N SER A 259 7.66 -5.62 -11.20
CA SER A 259 6.42 -5.00 -11.63
C SER A 259 5.31 -5.11 -10.58
N VAL A 260 4.48 -4.07 -10.48
CA VAL A 260 3.28 -4.05 -9.67
C VAL A 260 2.10 -3.53 -10.49
N LYS A 261 0.94 -4.17 -10.37
CA LYS A 261 -0.31 -3.62 -10.87
C LYS A 261 -0.93 -2.75 -9.79
N ALA A 262 -0.61 -1.46 -9.82
CA ALA A 262 -1.24 -0.46 -8.98
C ALA A 262 -2.68 -0.26 -9.45
N THR A 263 -3.65 -0.56 -8.59
CA THR A 263 -5.08 -0.44 -8.89
C THR A 263 -5.73 0.53 -7.93
N LEU A 264 -6.52 1.44 -8.48
CA LEU A 264 -7.45 2.28 -7.75
C LEU A 264 -8.86 1.77 -8.02
N ILE A 265 -9.66 1.67 -6.96
CA ILE A 265 -11.09 1.48 -7.03
C ILE A 265 -11.79 2.68 -6.40
N VAL A 266 -12.84 3.17 -7.05
CA VAL A 266 -13.67 4.28 -6.58
C VAL A 266 -15.13 3.87 -6.66
N GLY A 267 -15.91 4.20 -5.65
CA GLY A 267 -17.36 4.02 -5.63
C GLY A 267 -18.03 5.01 -4.69
N GLN A 268 -19.33 5.07 -4.73
CA GLN A 268 -20.14 5.92 -3.87
C GLN A 268 -20.93 5.11 -2.86
N LYS A 269 -20.91 5.50 -1.58
CA LYS A 269 -21.77 4.89 -0.58
C LYS A 269 -23.24 5.18 -0.91
N ALA A 270 -24.07 4.13 -0.92
CA ALA A 270 -25.50 4.31 -1.19
C ALA A 270 -26.13 5.31 -0.22
N PRO A 271 -27.01 6.24 -0.69
CA PRO A 271 -27.78 7.10 0.20
C PRO A 271 -28.71 6.26 1.10
N ILE A 272 -28.92 6.71 2.33
CA ILE A 272 -29.93 6.12 3.22
C ILE A 272 -31.30 6.60 2.72
N HIS A 273 -32.18 5.69 2.38
CA HIS A 273 -33.57 5.97 2.00
C HIS A 273 -34.46 6.07 3.23
#